data_9f6f41ad59b2e3e1c589ef864e072985
#
_entry.id   9f6f41ad59b2e3e1c589ef864e072985
#
_cell.length_a   1.000
_cell.length_b   1.000
_cell.length_c   1.000
_cell.angle_alpha   90.00
_cell.angle_beta   90.00
_cell.angle_gamma   90.00
#
_symmetry.space_group_name_H-M   'P 1'
#
loop_
_entity.id
_entity.type
_entity.pdbx_description
1 polymer ?
#
loop_
_entity_poly.entity_id
_entity_poly.type
_entity_poly.pdbx_seq_one_letter_code
_entity_poly.pdbx_strand_id
1 'polypeptide(L)'
;PAEVELVTGAPRGELVNNFVASICDGKLSDALTALGAVAESGNDMKVFLKLSIQKMRFALLLKVAPELEKMIAEEISKEDIQILKTIGAEKGSKLTSQTLVELLGAYEDIGKAYAPELPIELALVKILSQNDAQAKG
;
A
#
# COMPACT_ATOMS: atom_id res chain seq x y z
N PRO A 1 -23.76 5.38 -8.64
CA PRO A 1 -24.63 4.24 -8.32
C PRO A 1 -23.86 2.94 -8.15
N ALA A 2 -24.41 2.04 -7.38
CA ALA A 2 -23.79 0.77 -7.07
C ALA A 2 -23.50 -0.07 -8.32
N GLU A 3 -24.33 0.07 -9.31
CA GLU A 3 -24.17 -0.66 -10.58
C GLU A 3 -22.86 -0.29 -11.27
N VAL A 4 -22.48 0.98 -11.23
CA VAL A 4 -21.23 1.43 -11.83
C VAL A 4 -20.04 0.85 -11.07
N GLU A 5 -20.13 0.82 -9.75
CA GLU A 5 -19.06 0.24 -8.93
C GLU A 5 -18.88 -1.25 -9.19
N LEU A 6 -20.01 -1.97 -9.35
CA LEU A 6 -19.94 -3.40 -9.64
C LEU A 6 -19.29 -3.67 -11.00
N VAL A 7 -19.59 -2.83 -11.99
CA VAL A 7 -19.02 -2.98 -13.33
C VAL A 7 -17.54 -2.64 -13.34
N THR A 8 -17.11 -1.62 -12.59
CA THR A 8 -15.72 -1.16 -12.57
C THR A 8 -14.86 -1.86 -11.54
N GLY A 9 -15.45 -2.72 -10.69
CA GLY A 9 -14.72 -3.47 -9.69
C GLY A 9 -14.77 -2.83 -8.31
N ALA A 10 -13.80 -3.16 -7.46
CA ALA A 10 -13.80 -2.74 -6.08
C ALA A 10 -13.61 -1.23 -5.92
N PRO A 11 -14.22 -0.62 -4.90
CA PRO A 11 -14.00 0.79 -4.60
C PRO A 11 -12.52 1.08 -4.32
N ARG A 12 -12.11 2.32 -4.59
CA ARG A 12 -10.71 2.73 -4.42
C ARG A 12 -10.17 2.42 -3.02
N GLY A 13 -10.96 2.67 -1.98
CA GLY A 13 -10.51 2.42 -0.61
C GLY A 13 -10.17 0.96 -0.37
N GLU A 14 -10.98 0.05 -0.92
CA GLU A 14 -10.73 -1.38 -0.81
C GLU A 14 -9.47 -1.79 -1.57
N LEU A 15 -9.28 -1.23 -2.77
CA LEU A 15 -8.09 -1.49 -3.56
C LEU A 15 -6.82 -1.05 -2.83
N VAL A 16 -6.87 0.12 -2.20
CA VAL A 16 -5.75 0.63 -1.42
C VAL A 16 -5.47 -0.29 -0.23
N ASN A 17 -6.51 -0.70 0.50
CA ASN A 17 -6.33 -1.56 1.67
C ASN A 17 -5.74 -2.91 1.28
N ASN A 18 -6.19 -3.51 0.19
CA ASN A 18 -5.66 -4.80 -0.28
C ASN A 18 -4.19 -4.69 -0.65
N PHE A 19 -3.83 -3.61 -1.34
CA PHE A 19 -2.45 -3.37 -1.74
C PHE A 19 -1.55 -3.20 -0.51
N VAL A 20 -1.97 -2.36 0.43
CA VAL A 20 -1.20 -2.11 1.65
C VAL A 20 -1.05 -3.39 2.46
N ALA A 21 -2.14 -4.16 2.60
CA ALA A 21 -2.11 -5.42 3.34
C ALA A 21 -1.11 -6.40 2.72
N SER A 22 -1.08 -6.51 1.41
CA SER A 22 -0.15 -7.42 0.72
C SER A 22 1.30 -7.05 0.98
N ILE A 23 1.59 -5.75 0.99
CA ILE A 23 2.95 -5.27 1.27
C ILE A 23 3.33 -5.56 2.72
N CYS A 24 2.42 -5.31 3.64
CA CYS A 24 2.67 -5.54 5.07
C CYS A 24 2.85 -7.02 5.36
N ASP A 25 2.19 -7.89 4.61
CA ASP A 25 2.36 -9.34 4.72
C ASP A 25 3.62 -9.85 4.02
N GLY A 26 4.26 -9.01 3.24
CA GLY A 26 5.49 -9.38 2.54
C GLY A 26 5.25 -10.29 1.34
N LYS A 27 4.06 -10.26 0.75
CA LYS A 27 3.68 -11.15 -0.34
C LYS A 27 3.72 -10.44 -1.68
N LEU A 28 4.82 -10.61 -2.42
CA LEU A 28 5.03 -9.95 -3.70
C LEU A 28 3.94 -10.27 -4.71
N SER A 29 3.60 -11.54 -4.86
CA SER A 29 2.59 -11.95 -5.85
C SER A 29 1.24 -11.29 -5.58
N ASP A 30 0.83 -11.25 -4.32
CA ASP A 30 -0.44 -10.62 -3.93
C ASP A 30 -0.41 -9.11 -4.18
N ALA A 31 0.72 -8.48 -3.89
CA ALA A 31 0.86 -7.05 -4.13
C ALA A 31 0.79 -6.72 -5.62
N LEU A 32 1.43 -7.52 -6.46
CA LEU A 32 1.38 -7.32 -7.91
C LEU A 32 -0.03 -7.57 -8.46
N THR A 33 -0.73 -8.56 -7.91
CA THR A 33 -2.11 -8.83 -8.29
C THR A 33 -3.02 -7.65 -7.93
N ALA A 34 -2.85 -7.11 -6.73
CA ALA A 34 -3.61 -5.94 -6.29
C ALA A 34 -3.34 -4.73 -7.19
N LEU A 35 -2.08 -4.54 -7.57
CA LEU A 35 -1.71 -3.45 -8.46
C LEU A 35 -2.36 -3.60 -9.84
N GLY A 36 -2.40 -4.83 -10.34
CA GLY A 36 -3.08 -5.13 -11.60
C GLY A 36 -4.56 -4.79 -11.57
N ALA A 37 -5.22 -5.08 -10.44
CA ALA A 37 -6.62 -4.73 -10.26
C ALA A 37 -6.85 -3.23 -10.32
N VAL A 38 -5.92 -2.46 -9.76
CA VAL A 38 -5.99 -0.99 -9.83
C VAL A 38 -5.87 -0.51 -11.27
N ALA A 39 -4.91 -1.06 -12.01
CA ALA A 39 -4.71 -0.68 -13.40
C ALA A 39 -5.96 -0.97 -14.23
N GLU A 40 -6.58 -2.13 -14.02
CA GLU A 40 -7.79 -2.50 -14.74
C GLU A 40 -9.00 -1.68 -14.36
N SER A 41 -9.04 -1.16 -13.13
CA SER A 41 -10.20 -0.41 -12.64
C SER A 41 -10.31 0.99 -13.22
N GLY A 42 -9.25 1.47 -13.87
CA GLY A 42 -9.24 2.82 -14.42
C GLY A 42 -8.93 3.91 -13.41
N ASN A 43 -8.56 3.55 -12.19
CA ASN A 43 -8.16 4.54 -11.20
C ASN A 43 -6.83 5.18 -11.59
N ASP A 44 -6.68 6.45 -11.23
CA ASP A 44 -5.42 7.16 -11.45
C ASP A 44 -4.34 6.52 -10.58
N MET A 45 -3.29 6.02 -11.22
CA MET A 45 -2.24 5.30 -10.52
C MET A 45 -1.49 6.17 -9.51
N LYS A 46 -1.28 7.44 -9.86
CA LYS A 46 -0.57 8.36 -8.98
C LYS A 46 -1.38 8.67 -7.73
N VAL A 47 -2.69 8.88 -7.88
CA VAL A 47 -3.58 9.10 -6.74
C VAL A 47 -3.63 7.85 -5.87
N PHE A 48 -3.74 6.68 -6.49
CA PHE A 48 -3.77 5.42 -5.78
C PHE A 48 -2.51 5.24 -4.92
N LEU A 49 -1.34 5.47 -5.51
CA LEU A 49 -0.08 5.30 -4.79
C LEU A 49 0.05 6.31 -3.66
N LYS A 50 -0.37 7.54 -3.89
CA LYS A 50 -0.35 8.57 -2.84
C LYS A 50 -1.17 8.13 -1.63
N LEU A 51 -2.39 7.64 -1.87
CA LEU A 51 -3.26 7.17 -0.79
C LEU A 51 -2.65 5.96 -0.07
N SER A 52 -2.03 5.07 -0.82
CA SER A 52 -1.38 3.90 -0.24
C SER A 52 -0.20 4.30 0.65
N ILE A 53 0.61 5.24 0.19
CA ILE A 53 1.75 5.74 0.97
C ILE A 53 1.27 6.41 2.25
N GLN A 54 0.19 7.20 2.19
CA GLN A 54 -0.37 7.83 3.38
C GLN A 54 -0.79 6.79 4.41
N LYS A 55 -1.47 5.74 3.97
CA LYS A 55 -1.90 4.67 4.89
C LYS A 55 -0.70 3.93 5.47
N MET A 56 0.27 3.63 4.65
CA MET A 56 1.47 2.94 5.13
C MET A 56 2.26 3.80 6.11
N ARG A 57 2.30 5.10 5.88
CA ARG A 57 2.95 6.02 6.82
C ARG A 57 2.29 5.94 8.20
N PHE A 58 0.96 6.03 8.24
CA PHE A 58 0.26 5.94 9.52
C PHE A 58 0.43 4.56 10.17
N ALA A 59 0.37 3.51 9.37
CA ALA A 59 0.57 2.15 9.88
C ALA A 59 1.95 1.99 10.49
N LEU A 60 2.97 2.52 9.82
CA LEU A 60 4.33 2.45 10.33
C LEU A 60 4.49 3.23 11.63
N LEU A 61 3.90 4.43 11.69
CA LEU A 61 3.96 5.24 12.91
C LEU A 61 3.29 4.53 14.07
N LEU A 62 2.13 3.91 13.83
CA LEU A 62 1.44 3.15 14.87
C LEU A 62 2.24 1.94 15.33
N LYS A 63 2.96 1.31 14.40
CA LYS A 63 3.79 0.15 14.70
C LYS A 63 4.96 0.52 15.61
N VAL A 64 5.66 1.61 15.31
CA VAL A 64 6.88 1.98 16.03
C VAL A 64 6.61 2.91 17.22
N ALA A 65 5.50 3.63 17.20
CA ALA A 65 5.14 4.58 18.26
C ALA A 65 3.64 4.57 18.50
N PRO A 66 3.10 3.51 19.15
CA PRO A 66 1.65 3.38 19.36
C PRO A 66 1.03 4.57 20.10
N GLU A 67 1.81 5.30 20.86
CA GLU A 67 1.32 6.47 21.59
C GLU A 67 0.87 7.60 20.66
N LEU A 68 1.24 7.54 19.37
CA LEU A 68 0.81 8.55 18.40
C LEU A 68 -0.62 8.35 17.91
N GLU A 69 -1.29 7.29 18.35
CA GLU A 69 -2.65 6.99 17.90
C GLU A 69 -3.61 8.18 18.04
N LYS A 70 -3.54 8.89 19.16
CA LYS A 70 -4.43 10.04 19.39
C LYS A 70 -4.21 11.14 18.36
N MET A 71 -2.96 11.40 18.03
CA MET A 71 -2.62 12.40 17.02
C MET A 71 -3.12 11.99 15.65
N ILE A 72 -2.94 10.73 15.31
CA ILE A 72 -3.38 10.19 14.02
C ILE A 72 -4.91 10.21 13.94
N ALA A 73 -5.60 9.95 15.06
CA ALA A 73 -7.05 9.94 15.11
C ALA A 73 -7.67 11.29 14.78
N GLU A 74 -6.90 12.38 14.84
CA GLU A 74 -7.37 13.68 14.43
C GLU A 74 -7.42 13.82 12.91
N GLU A 75 -6.66 12.99 12.18
CA GLU A 75 -6.55 13.07 10.73
C GLU A 75 -7.37 12.02 10.01
N ILE A 76 -7.62 10.86 10.62
CA ILE A 76 -8.36 9.77 9.98
C ILE A 76 -9.41 9.23 10.95
N SER A 77 -10.37 8.48 10.40
CA SER A 77 -11.47 7.93 11.20
C SER A 77 -11.01 6.79 12.11
N LYS A 78 -11.85 6.47 13.09
CA LYS A 78 -11.59 5.35 13.98
C LYS A 78 -11.59 4.02 13.21
N GLU A 79 -12.45 3.91 12.22
CA GLU A 79 -12.51 2.71 11.38
C GLU A 79 -11.20 2.53 10.63
N ASP A 80 -10.65 3.62 10.08
CA ASP A 80 -9.39 3.55 9.37
C ASP A 80 -8.24 3.17 10.30
N ILE A 81 -8.24 3.68 11.54
CA ILE A 81 -7.23 3.29 12.51
C ILE A 81 -7.29 1.80 12.79
N GLN A 82 -8.49 1.24 12.96
CA GLN A 82 -8.64 -0.19 13.19
C GLN A 82 -8.13 -1.02 12.02
N ILE A 83 -8.42 -0.57 10.80
CA ILE A 83 -7.92 -1.23 9.60
C ILE A 83 -6.40 -1.21 9.59
N LEU A 84 -5.80 -0.07 9.87
CA LEU A 84 -4.34 0.06 9.88
C LEU A 84 -3.69 -0.81 10.94
N LYS A 85 -4.30 -0.92 12.11
CA LYS A 85 -3.81 -1.79 13.17
C LYS A 85 -3.84 -3.25 12.74
N THR A 86 -4.91 -3.64 12.04
CA THR A 86 -5.09 -5.01 11.59
C THR A 86 -4.10 -5.38 10.49
N ILE A 87 -3.90 -4.49 9.52
CA ILE A 87 -3.13 -4.85 8.33
C ILE A 87 -1.67 -4.40 8.36
N GLY A 88 -1.31 -3.39 9.14
CA GLY A 88 0.01 -2.81 9.01
C GLY A 88 0.76 -2.52 10.29
N ALA A 89 0.08 -2.35 11.40
CA ALA A 89 0.74 -1.92 12.63
C ALA A 89 1.15 -3.09 13.53
N GLU A 90 0.85 -4.33 13.14
CA GLU A 90 1.20 -5.50 13.93
C GLU A 90 2.69 -5.75 13.89
N LYS A 91 3.21 -6.40 14.96
CA LYS A 91 4.63 -6.69 15.07
C LYS A 91 5.18 -7.56 13.94
N GLY A 92 4.35 -8.41 13.38
CA GLY A 92 4.76 -9.28 12.26
C GLY A 92 4.79 -8.60 10.92
N SER A 93 4.35 -7.35 10.83
CA SER A 93 4.30 -6.62 9.59
C SER A 93 5.70 -6.43 8.99
N LYS A 94 5.81 -6.59 7.68
CA LYS A 94 7.07 -6.37 6.95
C LYS A 94 7.27 -4.90 6.56
N LEU A 95 6.33 -4.05 6.94
CA LEU A 95 6.39 -2.62 6.65
C LEU A 95 7.55 -1.96 7.39
N THR A 96 8.40 -1.25 6.65
CA THR A 96 9.53 -0.54 7.21
C THR A 96 9.66 0.83 6.56
N SER A 97 10.57 1.65 7.08
CA SER A 97 10.84 2.95 6.46
C SER A 97 11.37 2.78 5.04
N GLN A 98 12.12 1.72 4.78
CA GLN A 98 12.65 1.47 3.44
C GLN A 98 11.51 1.23 2.44
N THR A 99 10.44 0.56 2.88
CA THR A 99 9.24 0.40 2.05
C THR A 99 8.75 1.74 1.54
N LEU A 100 8.62 2.70 2.45
CA LEU A 100 8.13 4.03 2.09
C LEU A 100 9.11 4.78 1.19
N VAL A 101 10.41 4.66 1.44
CA VAL A 101 11.42 5.31 0.62
C VAL A 101 11.33 4.82 -0.83
N GLU A 102 11.22 3.51 -1.04
CA GLU A 102 11.13 2.96 -2.37
C GLU A 102 9.86 3.37 -3.09
N LEU A 103 8.73 3.38 -2.37
CA LEU A 103 7.46 3.77 -2.98
C LEU A 103 7.39 5.26 -3.27
N LEU A 104 8.03 6.09 -2.46
CA LEU A 104 8.13 7.53 -2.76
C LEU A 104 8.91 7.75 -4.03
N GLY A 105 9.99 6.99 -4.25
CA GLY A 105 10.73 7.05 -5.51
C GLY A 105 9.87 6.65 -6.69
N ALA A 106 9.09 5.58 -6.54
CA ALA A 106 8.17 5.15 -7.59
C ALA A 106 7.15 6.24 -7.90
N TYR A 107 6.64 6.90 -6.86
CA TYR A 107 5.67 7.97 -7.03
C TYR A 107 6.21 9.09 -7.94
N GLU A 108 7.46 9.45 -7.73
CA GLU A 108 8.10 10.47 -8.55
C GLU A 108 8.29 10.03 -10.01
N ASP A 109 8.46 8.74 -10.24
CA ASP A 109 8.77 8.21 -11.55
C ASP A 109 7.55 7.88 -12.41
N ILE A 110 6.34 7.85 -11.83
CA ILE A 110 5.14 7.44 -12.55
C ILE A 110 4.92 8.23 -13.85
N GLY A 111 5.11 9.54 -13.80
CA GLY A 111 4.87 10.39 -14.97
C GLY A 111 5.90 10.22 -16.08
N LYS A 112 7.02 9.58 -15.80
CA LYS A 112 8.13 9.41 -16.78
C LYS A 112 8.13 8.02 -17.39
N ALA A 113 7.38 7.07 -16.84
CA ALA A 113 7.41 5.69 -17.29
C ALA A 113 6.48 5.47 -18.48
N TYR A 114 6.81 4.47 -19.32
CA TYR A 114 5.93 4.12 -20.42
C TYR A 114 4.62 3.52 -19.93
N ALA A 115 4.62 2.91 -18.75
CA ALA A 115 3.42 2.39 -18.10
C ALA A 115 3.40 2.88 -16.66
N PRO A 116 2.28 3.45 -16.18
CA PRO A 116 2.24 4.02 -14.82
C PRO A 116 2.54 3.02 -13.71
N GLU A 117 2.18 1.74 -13.89
CA GLU A 117 2.41 0.74 -12.87
C GLU A 117 3.85 0.26 -12.81
N LEU A 118 4.65 0.49 -13.86
CA LEU A 118 6.01 -0.05 -13.91
C LEU A 118 6.90 0.40 -12.74
N PRO A 119 6.98 1.70 -12.40
CA PRO A 119 7.81 2.10 -11.27
C PRO A 119 7.41 1.43 -9.97
N ILE A 120 6.10 1.21 -9.79
CA ILE A 120 5.59 0.56 -8.59
C ILE A 120 5.98 -0.91 -8.59
N GLU A 121 5.85 -1.59 -9.73
CA GLU A 121 6.26 -2.99 -9.85
C GLU A 121 7.72 -3.18 -9.49
N LEU A 122 8.59 -2.30 -10.00
CA LEU A 122 10.01 -2.38 -9.72
C LEU A 122 10.31 -2.16 -8.23
N ALA A 123 9.61 -1.22 -7.61
CA ALA A 123 9.76 -0.97 -6.18
C ALA A 123 9.33 -2.18 -5.37
N LEU A 124 8.21 -2.81 -5.74
CA LEU A 124 7.71 -4.00 -5.05
C LEU A 124 8.70 -5.16 -5.15
N VAL A 125 9.23 -5.39 -6.33
CA VAL A 125 10.23 -6.44 -6.54
C VAL A 125 11.44 -6.18 -5.64
N LYS A 126 11.91 -4.94 -5.59
CA LYS A 126 13.05 -4.59 -4.77
C LYS A 126 12.80 -4.82 -3.29
N ILE A 127 11.63 -4.40 -2.81
CA ILE A 127 11.29 -4.51 -1.39
C ILE A 127 10.98 -5.95 -0.98
N LEU A 128 10.09 -6.59 -1.72
CA LEU A 128 9.51 -7.87 -1.30
C LEU A 128 10.30 -9.08 -1.76
N SER A 129 10.98 -8.96 -2.88
CA SER A 129 11.86 -10.02 -3.36
C SER A 129 13.05 -10.23 -2.42
N GLN A 130 13.58 -9.15 -1.86
CA GLN A 130 14.66 -9.24 -0.88
C GLN A 130 14.21 -9.96 0.39
N ASN A 131 12.96 -9.68 0.81
CA ASN A 131 12.40 -10.36 1.98
C ASN A 131 12.26 -11.85 1.73
N ASP A 132 11.81 -12.25 0.53
CA ASP A 132 11.67 -13.65 0.16
C ASP A 132 13.03 -14.35 0.16
N ALA A 133 14.04 -13.69 -0.40
CA ALA A 133 15.39 -14.24 -0.45
C ALA A 133 15.95 -14.44 0.96
N GLN A 134 15.72 -13.48 1.86
CA GLN A 134 16.16 -13.59 3.24
C GLN A 134 15.43 -14.70 3.98
N ALA A 135 14.14 -14.86 3.69
CA ALA A 135 13.34 -15.91 4.31
C ALA A 135 13.83 -17.30 3.90
N LYS A 136 14.33 -17.44 2.68
CA LYS A 136 14.83 -18.71 2.18
C LYS A 136 16.25 -19.00 2.65
N GLY A 137 16.99 -17.96 2.93
CA GLY A 137 18.35 -18.08 3.40
C GLY A 137 18.43 -18.29 4.87
#